data_c5846b912845d0ac209a30f6237ba4b5
#
_entry.id   c5846b912845d0ac209a30f6237ba4b5
#
_cell.length_a   1.000
_cell.length_b   1.000
_cell.length_c   1.000
_cell.angle_alpha   90.00
_cell.angle_beta   90.00
_cell.angle_gamma   90.00
#
_symmetry.space_group_name_H-M   'P 1'
#
loop_
_entity.id
_entity.type
_entity.pdbx_description
1 polymer ?
#
loop_
_entity_poly.entity_id
_entity_poly.type
_entity_poly.pdbx_seq_one_letter_code
_entity_poly.pdbx_strand_id
1 'polypeptide(L)'
;MTGHRNKKKWHARSSDGVAVECNAEFRQYPRTKDGEPHVYASTPQEAQQKIDAIKAEYMGKDLFASAFSKGRKAAQQPVGAGDNSPERGKQWESMSLVEQGRECERVLQEACDSHQAISGLDMSLRHQYAERALSQAIRDGLKTSDTYSTKISAGPVYTPERRKLQQQIIDDVFKQHEDTPCEGKAIISGGMGGAGKTTVLTRYLNIDTDKYITVNPDDIKEIMAERGMIPTLRGLTPMECSTLAHDEASHISSIIMDRAIREKKNIILDGTMSKRSSMDSRVGRLKKGGYSLRAVFVDITPETSTKRATSRYRRGMDKYTVSGEGNGGRILPASVNQSNTPEDTTRFRSRSAENLASMHADGTIETEPVVFNNDGDAPRPVPYSDFIGRLEISDHYHRQ
;
A
#
# COMPACT_ATOMS: atom_id res chain seq x y z
N MET A 1 5.41 -19.41 -27.73
CA MET A 1 3.97 -19.76 -27.73
C MET A 1 3.78 -21.20 -28.22
N THR A 2 4.32 -22.18 -27.53
CA THR A 2 4.22 -23.58 -27.93
C THR A 2 4.18 -24.46 -26.69
N GLY A 3 3.02 -24.78 -26.20
CA GLY A 3 2.91 -25.69 -25.03
C GLY A 3 1.51 -26.05 -24.55
N HIS A 4 0.48 -25.40 -25.08
CA HIS A 4 -0.89 -25.61 -24.54
C HIS A 4 -1.90 -26.20 -25.53
N ARG A 5 -1.47 -26.69 -26.70
CA ARG A 5 -2.40 -27.14 -27.76
C ARG A 5 -3.34 -28.28 -27.36
N ASN A 6 -3.03 -29.05 -26.30
CA ASN A 6 -3.87 -30.15 -25.85
C ASN A 6 -4.28 -30.07 -24.37
N LYS A 7 -4.06 -28.94 -23.70
CA LYS A 7 -4.44 -28.77 -22.29
C LYS A 7 -5.76 -28.03 -22.18
N LYS A 8 -6.67 -28.57 -21.38
CA LYS A 8 -7.95 -27.93 -21.05
C LYS A 8 -7.74 -26.95 -19.92
N LYS A 9 -8.60 -25.94 -19.85
CA LYS A 9 -8.62 -24.95 -18.78
C LYS A 9 -9.57 -25.41 -17.68
N TRP A 10 -9.12 -25.34 -16.44
CA TRP A 10 -9.81 -25.84 -15.26
C TRP A 10 -9.84 -24.75 -14.17
N HIS A 11 -10.81 -24.80 -13.28
CA HIS A 11 -10.88 -24.00 -12.07
C HIS A 11 -11.47 -24.83 -10.92
N ALA A 12 -11.28 -24.36 -9.67
CA ALA A 12 -11.96 -24.93 -8.53
C ALA A 12 -13.44 -24.50 -8.51
N ARG A 13 -14.34 -25.41 -8.22
CA ARG A 13 -15.74 -25.10 -7.96
C ARG A 13 -15.85 -24.46 -6.58
N SER A 14 -16.54 -23.31 -6.48
CA SER A 14 -16.64 -22.53 -5.25
C SER A 14 -17.32 -23.27 -4.09
N SER A 15 -18.18 -24.24 -4.37
CA SER A 15 -18.92 -24.97 -3.33
C SER A 15 -18.09 -26.03 -2.58
N ASP A 16 -17.13 -26.67 -3.24
CA ASP A 16 -16.38 -27.82 -2.69
C ASP A 16 -14.88 -27.84 -3.05
N GLY A 17 -14.42 -26.91 -3.84
CA GLY A 17 -13.01 -26.79 -4.24
C GLY A 17 -12.54 -27.82 -5.28
N VAL A 18 -13.45 -28.62 -5.83
CA VAL A 18 -13.13 -29.65 -6.83
C VAL A 18 -12.84 -29.03 -8.19
N ALA A 19 -11.80 -29.52 -8.89
CA ALA A 19 -11.45 -29.06 -10.22
C ALA A 19 -12.53 -29.40 -11.25
N VAL A 20 -13.03 -28.39 -11.94
CA VAL A 20 -14.01 -28.52 -13.03
C VAL A 20 -13.48 -27.86 -14.30
N GLU A 21 -13.86 -28.42 -15.46
CA GLU A 21 -13.44 -27.90 -16.76
C GLU A 21 -14.18 -26.59 -17.09
N CYS A 22 -13.44 -25.55 -17.53
CA CYS A 22 -14.01 -24.28 -17.94
C CYS A 22 -14.61 -24.38 -19.34
N ASN A 23 -15.82 -23.82 -19.54
CA ASN A 23 -16.41 -23.64 -20.87
C ASN A 23 -15.62 -22.59 -21.70
N ALA A 24 -15.66 -22.73 -23.03
CA ALA A 24 -14.83 -21.99 -23.97
C ALA A 24 -14.97 -20.45 -23.89
N GLU A 25 -16.10 -19.94 -23.42
CA GLU A 25 -16.40 -18.51 -23.37
C GLU A 25 -15.55 -17.71 -22.38
N PHE A 26 -14.90 -18.36 -21.41
CA PHE A 26 -14.09 -17.71 -20.36
C PHE A 26 -12.58 -17.81 -20.58
N ARG A 27 -12.10 -18.05 -21.78
CA ARG A 27 -10.66 -18.21 -22.08
C ARG A 27 -9.78 -16.99 -21.79
N GLN A 28 -10.37 -15.80 -21.57
CA GLN A 28 -9.64 -14.54 -21.38
C GLN A 28 -9.35 -14.21 -19.92
N TYR A 29 -9.93 -14.91 -18.94
CA TYR A 29 -9.79 -14.57 -17.53
C TYR A 29 -8.90 -15.58 -16.80
N PRO A 30 -7.90 -15.14 -16.04
CA PRO A 30 -7.02 -16.02 -15.27
C PRO A 30 -7.73 -16.68 -14.07
N ARG A 31 -8.91 -16.17 -13.69
CA ARG A 31 -9.74 -16.67 -12.58
C ARG A 31 -11.22 -16.72 -12.93
N THR A 32 -11.98 -17.49 -12.17
CA THR A 32 -13.45 -17.49 -12.23
C THR A 32 -14.02 -16.18 -11.69
N LYS A 33 -15.34 -15.97 -11.86
CA LYS A 33 -16.06 -14.85 -11.24
C LYS A 33 -15.95 -14.81 -9.71
N ASP A 34 -15.76 -15.99 -9.10
CA ASP A 34 -15.62 -16.15 -7.64
C ASP A 34 -14.15 -16.05 -7.18
N GLY A 35 -13.22 -15.63 -8.05
CA GLY A 35 -11.81 -15.44 -7.72
C GLY A 35 -10.95 -16.70 -7.69
N GLU A 36 -11.51 -17.88 -8.03
CA GLU A 36 -10.79 -19.13 -8.05
C GLU A 36 -9.75 -19.20 -9.20
N PRO A 37 -8.56 -19.80 -8.97
CA PRO A 37 -7.51 -19.86 -9.97
C PRO A 37 -7.89 -20.74 -11.16
N HIS A 38 -7.56 -20.29 -12.37
CA HIS A 38 -7.61 -21.12 -13.56
C HIS A 38 -6.25 -21.78 -13.82
N VAL A 39 -6.26 -23.06 -14.12
CA VAL A 39 -5.06 -23.82 -14.50
C VAL A 39 -5.23 -24.54 -15.83
N TYR A 40 -4.13 -24.78 -16.52
CA TYR A 40 -4.12 -25.60 -17.73
C TYR A 40 -3.60 -26.99 -17.38
N ALA A 41 -4.42 -28.02 -17.62
CA ALA A 41 -4.12 -29.41 -17.30
C ALA A 41 -4.70 -30.37 -18.34
N SER A 42 -4.13 -31.55 -18.44
CA SER A 42 -4.60 -32.61 -19.35
C SER A 42 -5.66 -33.47 -18.69
N THR A 43 -5.67 -33.54 -17.38
CA THR A 43 -6.61 -34.38 -16.60
C THR A 43 -7.18 -33.58 -15.41
N PRO A 44 -8.35 -34.01 -14.86
CA PRO A 44 -8.91 -33.40 -13.64
C PRO A 44 -7.98 -33.52 -12.44
N GLN A 45 -7.24 -34.61 -12.29
CA GLN A 45 -6.32 -34.83 -11.18
C GLN A 45 -5.12 -33.90 -11.26
N GLU A 46 -4.53 -33.70 -12.45
CA GLU A 46 -3.46 -32.72 -12.66
C GLU A 46 -3.98 -31.28 -12.39
N ALA A 47 -5.21 -30.99 -12.79
CA ALA A 47 -5.84 -29.70 -12.52
C ALA A 47 -6.02 -29.46 -11.02
N GLN A 48 -6.53 -30.45 -10.28
CA GLN A 48 -6.72 -30.35 -8.84
C GLN A 48 -5.40 -30.12 -8.10
N GLN A 49 -4.36 -30.91 -8.44
CA GLN A 49 -3.03 -30.71 -7.84
C GLN A 49 -2.48 -29.31 -8.06
N LYS A 50 -2.66 -28.73 -9.26
CA LYS A 50 -2.22 -27.37 -9.56
C LYS A 50 -3.03 -26.32 -8.81
N ILE A 51 -4.35 -26.51 -8.70
CA ILE A 51 -5.22 -25.61 -7.94
C ILE A 51 -4.85 -25.66 -6.45
N ASP A 52 -4.67 -26.86 -5.89
CA ASP A 52 -4.31 -27.04 -4.49
C ASP A 52 -2.92 -26.47 -4.19
N ALA A 53 -1.96 -26.61 -5.12
CA ALA A 53 -0.65 -26.00 -5.01
C ALA A 53 -0.74 -24.46 -4.99
N ILE A 54 -1.52 -23.87 -5.90
CA ILE A 54 -1.76 -22.41 -5.91
C ILE A 54 -2.45 -21.95 -4.63
N LYS A 55 -3.49 -22.67 -4.18
CA LYS A 55 -4.16 -22.36 -2.90
C LYS A 55 -3.22 -22.52 -1.71
N ALA A 56 -2.37 -23.53 -1.68
CA ALA A 56 -1.38 -23.72 -0.63
C ALA A 56 -0.27 -22.65 -0.64
N GLU A 57 0.07 -22.16 -1.84
CA GLU A 57 1.13 -21.18 -2.03
C GLU A 57 0.69 -19.73 -1.68
N TYR A 58 -0.53 -19.35 -2.06
CA TYR A 58 -0.99 -17.96 -2.00
C TYR A 58 -2.14 -17.71 -1.04
N MET A 59 -2.95 -18.72 -0.76
CA MET A 59 -4.04 -18.59 0.20
C MET A 59 -3.60 -19.27 1.50
N GLY A 60 -2.94 -18.52 2.37
CA GLY A 60 -2.88 -18.91 3.78
C GLY A 60 -4.33 -19.21 4.16
N LYS A 61 -4.63 -20.48 4.56
CA LYS A 61 -5.94 -20.80 5.13
C LYS A 61 -6.24 -19.75 6.18
N ASP A 62 -7.51 -19.39 6.38
CA ASP A 62 -8.05 -18.61 7.49
C ASP A 62 -7.68 -19.21 8.87
N LEU A 63 -6.38 -19.35 9.13
CA LEU A 63 -5.83 -19.81 10.41
C LEU A 63 -5.90 -18.72 11.47
N PHE A 64 -6.01 -17.43 11.02
CA PHE A 64 -6.10 -16.33 11.96
C PHE A 64 -7.44 -16.29 12.70
N ALA A 65 -8.56 -16.66 12.10
CA ALA A 65 -9.85 -16.72 12.79
C ALA A 65 -9.95 -17.84 13.83
N SER A 66 -9.18 -18.92 13.69
CA SER A 66 -9.22 -20.06 14.62
C SER A 66 -8.15 -20.02 15.72
N ALA A 67 -7.02 -19.34 15.50
CA ALA A 67 -5.92 -19.24 16.48
C ALA A 67 -6.28 -18.34 17.66
N PHE A 68 -7.12 -17.32 17.48
CA PHE A 68 -7.57 -16.45 18.58
C PHE A 68 -8.58 -17.11 19.54
N SER A 69 -9.12 -18.29 19.23
CA SER A 69 -10.13 -18.96 20.08
C SER A 69 -9.61 -20.07 20.99
N LYS A 70 -8.35 -20.48 20.88
CA LYS A 70 -7.80 -21.59 21.70
C LYS A 70 -6.37 -21.31 22.14
N GLY A 71 -6.20 -20.99 23.41
CA GLY A 71 -4.92 -21.27 24.06
C GLY A 71 -4.36 -20.23 25.01
N ARG A 72 -5.07 -19.92 26.10
CA ARG A 72 -4.36 -19.51 27.32
C ARG A 72 -3.78 -20.74 28.00
N LYS A 73 -2.47 -20.86 28.02
CA LYS A 73 -1.55 -21.52 28.96
C LYS A 73 -0.52 -22.38 28.23
N ALA A 74 0.68 -21.86 28.09
CA ALA A 74 1.91 -22.64 28.23
C ALA A 74 3.07 -21.67 28.54
N ALA A 75 3.93 -22.11 29.44
CA ALA A 75 4.93 -21.32 30.15
C ALA A 75 6.12 -20.88 29.24
N GLN A 76 6.66 -19.75 29.63
CA GLN A 76 7.90 -19.12 29.19
C GLN A 76 9.07 -20.09 29.02
N GLN A 77 9.59 -20.19 27.80
CA GLN A 77 11.03 -20.35 27.54
C GLN A 77 11.49 -19.18 26.70
N PRO A 78 12.65 -18.57 26.96
CA PRO A 78 13.14 -17.49 26.11
C PRO A 78 13.37 -18.04 24.71
N VAL A 79 12.71 -17.45 23.72
CA VAL A 79 13.01 -17.69 22.31
C VAL A 79 14.48 -17.36 22.13
N GLY A 80 15.30 -18.34 21.77
CA GLY A 80 16.74 -18.21 21.62
C GLY A 80 17.07 -17.01 20.74
N ALA A 81 18.08 -16.25 21.14
CA ALA A 81 18.66 -15.19 20.32
C ALA A 81 18.81 -15.74 18.90
N GLY A 82 18.03 -15.21 17.95
CA GLY A 82 18.00 -15.73 16.59
C GLY A 82 19.40 -15.85 16.04
N ASP A 83 19.73 -17.00 15.49
CA ASP A 83 21.02 -17.26 14.88
C ASP A 83 21.28 -16.22 13.76
N ASN A 84 22.08 -15.21 14.11
CA ASN A 84 22.50 -14.13 13.21
C ASN A 84 23.67 -14.56 12.31
N SER A 85 23.92 -15.89 12.16
CA SER A 85 25.04 -16.40 11.39
C SER A 85 24.89 -16.10 9.88
N PRO A 86 25.99 -15.87 9.20
CA PRO A 86 26.01 -15.79 7.72
C PRO A 86 25.44 -17.05 7.06
N GLU A 87 25.46 -18.19 7.74
CA GLU A 87 24.94 -19.49 7.29
C GLU A 87 23.42 -19.46 7.13
N ARG A 88 22.69 -18.77 8.02
CA ARG A 88 21.23 -18.62 7.91
C ARG A 88 20.83 -17.81 6.67
N GLY A 89 21.58 -16.77 6.33
CA GLY A 89 21.36 -16.02 5.07
C GLY A 89 21.56 -16.89 3.83
N LYS A 90 22.61 -17.71 3.79
CA LYS A 90 22.87 -18.65 2.69
C LYS A 90 21.80 -19.74 2.59
N GLN A 91 21.34 -20.27 3.71
CA GLN A 91 20.26 -21.23 3.76
C GLN A 91 18.97 -20.60 3.22
N TRP A 92 18.66 -19.35 3.60
CA TRP A 92 17.50 -18.60 3.12
C TRP A 92 17.51 -18.41 1.60
N GLU A 93 18.65 -18.07 1.02
CA GLU A 93 18.81 -17.90 -0.45
C GLU A 93 18.57 -19.20 -1.21
N SER A 94 18.84 -20.36 -0.61
CA SER A 94 18.61 -21.67 -1.21
C SER A 94 17.15 -22.15 -1.13
N MET A 95 16.33 -21.52 -0.30
CA MET A 95 14.91 -21.88 -0.11
C MET A 95 14.06 -21.41 -1.30
N SER A 96 13.09 -22.25 -1.67
CA SER A 96 12.00 -21.85 -2.57
C SER A 96 11.11 -20.79 -1.92
N LEU A 97 10.35 -20.05 -2.72
CA LEU A 97 9.40 -19.06 -2.22
C LEU A 97 8.37 -19.66 -1.23
N VAL A 98 7.98 -20.92 -1.46
CA VAL A 98 7.05 -21.64 -0.56
C VAL A 98 7.69 -21.94 0.79
N GLU A 99 8.95 -22.37 0.80
CA GLU A 99 9.70 -22.63 2.04
C GLU A 99 9.96 -21.35 2.82
N GLN A 100 10.34 -20.28 2.14
CA GLN A 100 10.48 -18.95 2.76
C GLN A 100 9.17 -18.47 3.39
N GLY A 101 8.03 -18.70 2.73
CA GLY A 101 6.71 -18.37 3.25
C GLY A 101 6.36 -19.15 4.52
N ARG A 102 6.68 -20.46 4.56
CA ARG A 102 6.49 -21.31 5.77
C ARG A 102 7.36 -20.82 6.92
N GLU A 103 8.60 -20.46 6.65
CA GLU A 103 9.50 -19.95 7.68
C GLU A 103 9.04 -18.57 8.20
N CYS A 104 8.59 -17.68 7.34
CA CYS A 104 7.97 -16.41 7.75
C CYS A 104 6.72 -16.62 8.60
N GLU A 105 5.88 -17.60 8.25
CA GLU A 105 4.68 -17.97 9.01
C GLU A 105 5.06 -18.49 10.41
N ARG A 106 6.06 -19.38 10.49
CA ARG A 106 6.57 -19.92 11.76
C ARG A 106 7.10 -18.81 12.66
N VAL A 107 7.99 -17.96 12.14
CA VAL A 107 8.57 -16.83 12.90
C VAL A 107 7.50 -15.86 13.36
N LEU A 108 6.52 -15.56 12.52
CA LEU A 108 5.41 -14.66 12.86
C LEU A 108 4.57 -15.26 14.01
N GLN A 109 4.23 -16.55 13.89
CA GLN A 109 3.43 -17.24 14.90
C GLN A 109 4.15 -17.29 16.25
N GLU A 110 5.44 -17.65 16.24
CA GLU A 110 6.26 -17.66 17.47
C GLU A 110 6.34 -16.28 18.12
N ALA A 111 6.52 -15.22 17.31
CA ALA A 111 6.56 -13.85 17.82
C ALA A 111 5.23 -13.42 18.44
N CYS A 112 4.10 -13.77 17.80
CA CYS A 112 2.76 -13.50 18.32
C CYS A 112 2.47 -14.29 19.61
N ASP A 113 2.81 -15.59 19.64
CA ASP A 113 2.56 -16.46 20.80
C ASP A 113 3.39 -16.05 22.03
N SER A 114 4.60 -15.57 21.78
CA SER A 114 5.51 -15.10 22.84
C SER A 114 5.35 -13.62 23.19
N HIS A 115 4.52 -12.88 22.46
CA HIS A 115 4.39 -11.41 22.59
C HIS A 115 5.74 -10.69 22.45
N GLN A 116 6.55 -11.08 21.45
CA GLN A 116 7.89 -10.54 21.23
C GLN A 116 8.02 -9.90 19.84
N ALA A 117 8.95 -8.96 19.73
CA ALA A 117 9.33 -8.40 18.45
C ALA A 117 10.12 -9.43 17.62
N ILE A 118 9.93 -9.37 16.29
CA ILE A 118 10.71 -10.19 15.35
C ILE A 118 12.16 -9.65 15.31
N SER A 119 13.15 -10.56 15.31
CA SER A 119 14.57 -10.17 15.25
C SER A 119 14.90 -9.32 14.02
N GLY A 120 15.98 -8.54 14.10
CA GLY A 120 16.40 -7.69 13.00
C GLY A 120 16.73 -8.46 11.72
N LEU A 121 17.35 -9.64 11.85
CA LEU A 121 17.67 -10.52 10.73
C LEU A 121 16.39 -11.10 10.11
N ASP A 122 15.52 -11.68 10.94
CA ASP A 122 14.25 -12.26 10.48
C ASP A 122 13.35 -11.21 9.82
N MET A 123 13.35 -9.98 10.33
CA MET A 123 12.64 -8.87 9.73
C MET A 123 13.19 -8.53 8.33
N SER A 124 14.50 -8.60 8.14
CA SER A 124 15.15 -8.38 6.84
C SER A 124 14.82 -9.50 5.85
N LEU A 125 14.92 -10.75 6.27
CA LEU A 125 14.59 -11.92 5.46
C LEU A 125 13.10 -11.92 5.08
N ARG A 126 12.24 -11.59 6.03
CA ARG A 126 10.80 -11.42 5.82
C ARG A 126 10.49 -10.34 4.78
N HIS A 127 11.19 -9.20 4.83
CA HIS A 127 11.03 -8.13 3.85
C HIS A 127 11.39 -8.58 2.44
N GLN A 128 12.50 -9.30 2.28
CA GLN A 128 12.92 -9.88 0.99
C GLN A 128 11.89 -10.87 0.43
N TYR A 129 11.38 -11.76 1.30
CA TYR A 129 10.32 -12.68 0.94
C TYR A 129 9.06 -11.94 0.47
N ALA A 130 8.62 -10.94 1.24
CA ALA A 130 7.42 -10.20 0.95
C ALA A 130 7.51 -9.47 -0.41
N GLU A 131 8.64 -8.83 -0.74
CA GLU A 131 8.83 -8.20 -2.06
C GLU A 131 8.72 -9.21 -3.20
N ARG A 132 9.31 -10.40 -3.06
CA ARG A 132 9.26 -11.46 -4.08
C ARG A 132 7.86 -12.06 -4.19
N ALA A 133 7.23 -12.38 -3.06
CA ALA A 133 5.90 -12.97 -3.01
C ALA A 133 4.82 -12.01 -3.56
N LEU A 134 4.86 -10.73 -3.17
CA LEU A 134 3.96 -9.70 -3.69
C LEU A 134 4.15 -9.48 -5.19
N SER A 135 5.40 -9.43 -5.66
CA SER A 135 5.69 -9.30 -7.09
C SER A 135 5.14 -10.48 -7.88
N GLN A 136 5.24 -11.69 -7.36
CA GLN A 136 4.65 -12.88 -7.99
C GLN A 136 3.13 -12.82 -7.95
N ALA A 137 2.53 -12.52 -6.80
CA ALA A 137 1.09 -12.40 -6.63
C ALA A 137 0.46 -11.35 -7.59
N ILE A 138 1.15 -10.23 -7.81
CA ILE A 138 0.73 -9.21 -8.79
C ILE A 138 0.76 -9.78 -10.22
N ARG A 139 1.81 -10.51 -10.60
CA ARG A 139 1.88 -11.16 -11.92
C ARG A 139 0.78 -12.19 -12.12
N ASP A 140 0.39 -12.87 -11.06
CA ASP A 140 -0.67 -13.89 -11.07
C ASP A 140 -2.08 -13.30 -10.99
N GLY A 141 -2.21 -11.97 -10.98
CA GLY A 141 -3.50 -11.27 -10.98
C GLY A 141 -4.23 -11.29 -9.63
N LEU A 142 -3.48 -11.32 -8.52
CA LEU A 142 -4.05 -11.34 -7.16
C LEU A 142 -4.39 -9.94 -6.61
N LYS A 143 -4.22 -8.87 -7.38
CA LYS A 143 -4.73 -7.57 -6.97
C LYS A 143 -6.24 -7.62 -6.79
N THR A 144 -6.75 -6.94 -5.78
CA THR A 144 -8.21 -6.84 -5.56
C THR A 144 -8.95 -6.25 -6.76
N SER A 145 -8.32 -5.32 -7.49
CA SER A 145 -8.83 -4.77 -8.74
C SER A 145 -8.92 -5.79 -9.88
N ASP A 146 -8.07 -6.82 -9.88
CA ASP A 146 -8.10 -7.86 -10.91
C ASP A 146 -9.03 -9.01 -10.49
N THR A 147 -9.14 -9.26 -9.19
CA THR A 147 -9.95 -10.35 -8.61
C THR A 147 -11.44 -10.00 -8.53
N TYR A 148 -11.76 -8.77 -8.12
CA TYR A 148 -13.13 -8.37 -7.78
C TYR A 148 -13.74 -7.35 -8.74
N SER A 149 -13.08 -7.03 -9.85
CA SER A 149 -13.65 -6.12 -10.85
C SER A 149 -13.41 -6.59 -12.27
N THR A 150 -14.24 -6.03 -13.17
CA THR A 150 -14.04 -6.09 -14.63
C THR A 150 -13.56 -4.73 -15.09
N LYS A 151 -12.47 -4.70 -15.86
CA LYS A 151 -11.93 -3.46 -16.44
C LYS A 151 -12.70 -3.10 -17.71
N ILE A 152 -13.29 -1.92 -17.72
CA ILE A 152 -13.91 -1.31 -18.90
C ILE A 152 -13.21 0.02 -19.19
N SER A 153 -13.52 0.64 -20.35
CA SER A 153 -12.92 1.94 -20.74
C SER A 153 -13.17 3.07 -19.74
N ALA A 154 -14.30 3.01 -19.02
CA ALA A 154 -14.65 3.99 -17.97
C ALA A 154 -14.02 3.71 -16.59
N GLY A 155 -13.24 2.65 -16.45
CA GLY A 155 -12.60 2.24 -15.20
C GLY A 155 -13.04 0.86 -14.69
N PRO A 156 -12.63 0.45 -13.46
CA PRO A 156 -12.99 -0.84 -12.90
C PRO A 156 -14.46 -0.86 -12.45
N VAL A 157 -15.19 -1.91 -12.83
CA VAL A 157 -16.54 -2.20 -12.34
C VAL A 157 -16.44 -3.36 -11.35
N TYR A 158 -16.55 -3.06 -10.07
CA TYR A 158 -16.47 -4.05 -8.99
C TYR A 158 -17.76 -4.88 -8.89
N THR A 159 -17.65 -6.11 -8.34
CA THR A 159 -18.80 -6.97 -8.08
C THR A 159 -19.79 -6.28 -7.11
N PRO A 160 -21.09 -6.62 -7.13
CA PRO A 160 -22.08 -6.01 -6.24
C PRO A 160 -21.69 -6.13 -4.76
N GLU A 161 -21.21 -7.30 -4.33
CA GLU A 161 -20.77 -7.57 -2.96
C GLU A 161 -19.60 -6.67 -2.58
N ARG A 162 -18.61 -6.55 -3.48
CA ARG A 162 -17.43 -5.71 -3.25
C ARG A 162 -17.81 -4.24 -3.19
N ARG A 163 -18.71 -3.77 -4.05
CA ARG A 163 -19.25 -2.39 -4.02
C ARG A 163 -19.97 -2.09 -2.71
N LYS A 164 -20.71 -3.06 -2.15
CA LYS A 164 -21.36 -2.87 -0.83
C LYS A 164 -20.35 -2.62 0.27
N LEU A 165 -19.24 -3.38 0.31
CA LEU A 165 -18.16 -3.16 1.28
C LEU A 165 -17.47 -1.81 1.07
N GLN A 166 -17.22 -1.41 -0.18
CA GLN A 166 -16.67 -0.11 -0.51
C GLN A 166 -17.59 1.02 -0.06
N GLN A 167 -18.90 0.88 -0.29
CA GLN A 167 -19.89 1.87 0.13
C GLN A 167 -19.94 2.02 1.65
N GLN A 168 -19.83 0.93 2.40
CA GLN A 168 -19.75 0.98 3.86
C GLN A 168 -18.50 1.78 4.33
N ILE A 169 -17.34 1.60 3.69
CA ILE A 169 -16.17 2.41 4.00
C ILE A 169 -16.43 3.88 3.76
N ILE A 170 -17.00 4.22 2.60
CA ILE A 170 -17.33 5.61 2.24
C ILE A 170 -18.28 6.23 3.24
N ASP A 171 -19.34 5.52 3.59
CA ASP A 171 -20.37 6.02 4.52
C ASP A 171 -19.80 6.22 5.93
N ASP A 172 -18.93 5.32 6.41
CA ASP A 172 -18.28 5.46 7.70
C ASP A 172 -17.30 6.64 7.72
N VAL A 173 -16.55 6.88 6.66
CA VAL A 173 -15.70 8.08 6.53
C VAL A 173 -16.56 9.35 6.63
N PHE A 174 -17.68 9.43 5.92
CA PHE A 174 -18.56 10.60 5.97
C PHE A 174 -19.28 10.76 7.30
N LYS A 175 -19.60 9.68 7.97
CA LYS A 175 -20.17 9.70 9.32
C LYS A 175 -19.16 10.23 10.35
N GLN A 176 -17.90 9.81 10.27
CA GLN A 176 -16.82 10.33 11.13
C GLN A 176 -16.55 11.83 10.89
N HIS A 177 -16.83 12.31 9.67
CA HIS A 177 -16.63 13.70 9.24
C HIS A 177 -17.95 14.45 9.03
N GLU A 178 -19.00 14.11 9.79
CA GLU A 178 -20.31 14.75 9.68
C GLU A 178 -20.21 16.27 9.90
N ASP A 179 -19.44 16.69 10.91
CA ASP A 179 -19.25 18.08 11.31
C ASP A 179 -18.16 18.82 10.49
N THR A 180 -17.56 18.18 9.48
CA THR A 180 -16.57 18.84 8.63
C THR A 180 -17.19 20.04 7.90
N PRO A 181 -16.61 21.27 7.98
CA PRO A 181 -17.14 22.47 7.33
C PRO A 181 -17.27 22.32 5.80
N CYS A 182 -18.33 22.92 5.26
CA CYS A 182 -18.64 22.95 3.83
C CYS A 182 -18.21 24.27 3.17
N GLU A 183 -16.91 24.62 3.28
CA GLU A 183 -16.37 25.91 2.84
C GLU A 183 -15.69 25.83 1.48
N GLY A 184 -15.52 24.64 0.91
CA GLY A 184 -14.80 24.45 -0.35
C GLY A 184 -13.31 24.77 -0.26
N LYS A 185 -12.66 24.49 0.86
CA LYS A 185 -11.22 24.63 1.07
C LYS A 185 -10.50 23.32 0.82
N ALA A 186 -9.39 23.33 0.08
CA ALA A 186 -8.57 22.14 -0.11
C ALA A 186 -7.09 22.42 0.17
N ILE A 187 -6.48 21.52 0.94
CA ILE A 187 -5.04 21.48 1.17
C ILE A 187 -4.47 20.32 0.37
N ILE A 188 -3.53 20.63 -0.51
CA ILE A 188 -2.77 19.64 -1.26
C ILE A 188 -1.49 19.36 -0.49
N SER A 189 -1.42 18.22 0.21
CA SER A 189 -0.30 17.81 1.03
C SER A 189 0.61 16.87 0.26
N GLY A 190 1.82 17.30 -0.06
CA GLY A 190 2.80 16.58 -0.87
C GLY A 190 4.08 16.21 -0.13
N GLY A 191 4.77 15.20 -0.65
CA GLY A 191 6.07 14.74 -0.13
C GLY A 191 6.16 13.23 -0.03
N MET A 192 7.38 12.70 -0.01
CA MET A 192 7.64 11.26 0.03
C MET A 192 7.05 10.58 1.25
N GLY A 193 6.99 9.25 1.20
CA GLY A 193 6.63 8.44 2.36
C GLY A 193 7.54 8.73 3.55
N GLY A 194 6.97 8.94 4.74
CA GLY A 194 7.76 9.29 5.93
C GLY A 194 8.22 10.75 6.01
N ALA A 195 7.80 11.63 5.09
CA ALA A 195 8.16 13.05 5.10
C ALA A 195 7.66 13.82 6.34
N GLY A 196 6.64 13.32 7.04
CA GLY A 196 6.09 13.99 8.22
C GLY A 196 5.03 15.03 7.88
N LYS A 197 4.31 14.88 6.78
CA LYS A 197 3.26 15.77 6.29
C LYS A 197 2.24 16.15 7.37
N THR A 198 1.66 15.13 8.03
CA THR A 198 0.68 15.37 9.11
C THR A 198 1.25 16.21 10.24
N THR A 199 2.50 15.94 10.65
CA THR A 199 3.18 16.73 11.68
C THR A 199 3.34 18.21 11.27
N VAL A 200 3.70 18.46 10.00
CA VAL A 200 3.81 19.82 9.48
C VAL A 200 2.47 20.50 9.47
N LEU A 201 1.43 19.85 8.97
CA LEU A 201 0.07 20.42 8.94
C LEU A 201 -0.41 20.79 10.35
N THR A 202 -0.32 19.86 11.31
CA THR A 202 -0.90 20.04 12.65
C THR A 202 -0.05 20.92 13.56
N ARG A 203 1.28 20.66 13.66
CA ARG A 203 2.13 21.32 14.65
C ARG A 203 2.80 22.61 14.17
N TYR A 204 3.08 22.73 12.88
CA TYR A 204 3.80 23.88 12.33
C TYR A 204 2.89 24.87 11.64
N LEU A 205 1.81 24.39 11.02
CA LEU A 205 0.83 25.25 10.35
C LEU A 205 -0.47 25.42 11.16
N ASN A 206 -0.59 24.77 12.33
CA ASN A 206 -1.76 24.81 13.21
C ASN A 206 -3.08 24.53 12.48
N ILE A 207 -3.03 23.58 11.50
CA ILE A 207 -4.21 23.16 10.77
C ILE A 207 -4.92 22.11 11.62
N ASP A 208 -6.17 22.40 11.96
CA ASP A 208 -7.08 21.43 12.58
C ASP A 208 -7.54 20.44 11.51
N THR A 209 -6.86 19.27 11.45
CA THR A 209 -7.12 18.26 10.42
C THR A 209 -8.50 17.62 10.58
N ASP A 210 -9.12 17.67 11.77
CA ASP A 210 -10.46 17.13 12.00
C ASP A 210 -11.54 17.92 11.27
N LYS A 211 -11.23 19.17 10.86
CA LYS A 211 -12.09 20.00 10.01
C LYS A 211 -11.95 19.72 8.51
N TYR A 212 -11.33 18.62 8.14
CA TYR A 212 -11.10 18.22 6.75
C TYR A 212 -11.35 16.73 6.57
N ILE A 213 -11.90 16.35 5.45
CA ILE A 213 -11.87 14.95 5.00
C ILE A 213 -10.49 14.69 4.37
N THR A 214 -9.72 13.79 4.94
CA THR A 214 -8.44 13.37 4.36
C THR A 214 -8.68 12.34 3.26
N VAL A 215 -8.27 12.67 2.04
CA VAL A 215 -8.32 11.79 0.88
C VAL A 215 -6.94 11.17 0.69
N ASN A 216 -6.75 9.97 1.23
CA ASN A 216 -5.49 9.24 1.22
C ASN A 216 -5.76 7.73 1.00
N PRO A 217 -5.29 7.13 -0.11
CA PRO A 217 -5.44 5.70 -0.33
C PRO A 217 -4.79 4.81 0.74
N ASP A 218 -3.78 5.32 1.43
CA ASP A 218 -3.11 4.55 2.48
C ASP A 218 -3.99 4.35 3.71
N ASP A 219 -4.79 5.35 4.09
CA ASP A 219 -5.75 5.25 5.20
C ASP A 219 -6.88 4.27 4.84
N ILE A 220 -7.29 4.27 3.57
CA ILE A 220 -8.29 3.30 3.08
C ILE A 220 -7.74 1.86 3.15
N LYS A 221 -6.45 1.64 2.89
CA LYS A 221 -5.84 0.31 3.03
C LYS A 221 -5.89 -0.19 4.48
N GLU A 222 -5.67 0.68 5.47
CA GLU A 222 -5.81 0.32 6.89
C GLU A 222 -7.24 -0.16 7.18
N ILE A 223 -8.26 0.59 6.75
CA ILE A 223 -9.66 0.20 6.90
C ILE A 223 -9.97 -1.12 6.16
N MET A 224 -9.43 -1.29 4.95
CA MET A 224 -9.59 -2.53 4.19
C MET A 224 -8.94 -3.73 4.89
N ALA A 225 -7.78 -3.53 5.54
CA ALA A 225 -7.11 -4.56 6.32
C ALA A 225 -7.94 -4.96 7.55
N GLU A 226 -8.46 -3.98 8.30
CA GLU A 226 -9.33 -4.21 9.45
C GLU A 226 -10.60 -4.99 9.10
N ARG A 227 -11.11 -4.83 7.88
CA ARG A 227 -12.31 -5.52 7.38
C ARG A 227 -12.02 -6.83 6.64
N GLY A 228 -10.78 -7.30 6.66
CA GLY A 228 -10.39 -8.53 5.94
C GLY A 228 -10.53 -8.44 4.42
N MET A 229 -10.50 -7.24 3.86
CA MET A 229 -10.68 -7.02 2.42
C MET A 229 -9.38 -7.15 1.61
N ILE A 230 -8.23 -7.29 2.27
CA ILE A 230 -6.92 -7.45 1.62
C ILE A 230 -6.58 -8.94 1.57
N PRO A 231 -6.29 -9.53 0.39
CA PRO A 231 -5.83 -10.90 0.29
C PRO A 231 -4.46 -11.02 0.98
N THR A 232 -4.32 -12.00 1.87
CA THR A 232 -3.06 -12.28 2.57
C THR A 232 -2.29 -13.39 1.89
N LEU A 233 -0.97 -13.24 1.84
CA LEU A 233 -0.05 -14.28 1.39
C LEU A 233 0.50 -15.03 2.60
N ARG A 234 0.91 -16.28 2.39
CA ARG A 234 1.44 -17.14 3.46
C ARG A 234 2.54 -16.42 4.24
N GLY A 235 2.43 -16.44 5.54
CA GLY A 235 3.41 -15.84 6.44
C GLY A 235 3.46 -14.31 6.42
N LEU A 236 2.60 -13.60 5.70
CA LEU A 236 2.51 -12.14 5.67
C LEU A 236 1.25 -11.64 6.38
N THR A 237 1.38 -10.47 7.00
CA THR A 237 0.26 -9.75 7.63
C THR A 237 -0.58 -8.99 6.57
N PRO A 238 -1.84 -8.60 6.88
CA PRO A 238 -2.67 -7.85 5.95
C PRO A 238 -1.99 -6.57 5.42
N MET A 239 -1.31 -5.80 6.29
CA MET A 239 -0.66 -4.57 5.84
C MET A 239 0.61 -4.79 5.03
N GLU A 240 1.32 -5.90 5.21
CA GLU A 240 2.39 -6.29 4.29
C GLU A 240 1.84 -6.57 2.88
N CYS A 241 0.63 -7.12 2.80
CA CYS A 241 -0.07 -7.41 1.54
C CYS A 241 -0.82 -6.19 0.95
N SER A 242 -0.80 -5.03 1.58
CA SER A 242 -1.61 -3.85 1.22
C SER A 242 -1.39 -3.32 -0.21
N THR A 243 -0.26 -3.64 -0.82
CA THR A 243 0.02 -3.35 -2.24
C THR A 243 -0.98 -4.03 -3.18
N LEU A 244 -1.51 -5.21 -2.82
CA LEU A 244 -2.51 -5.93 -3.62
C LEU A 244 -3.85 -5.20 -3.68
N ALA A 245 -4.13 -4.32 -2.72
CA ALA A 245 -5.36 -3.52 -2.65
C ALA A 245 -5.17 -2.06 -3.09
N HIS A 246 -3.99 -1.66 -3.60
CA HIS A 246 -3.69 -0.25 -3.88
C HIS A 246 -4.65 0.39 -4.89
N ASP A 247 -4.94 -0.31 -5.98
CA ASP A 247 -5.80 0.22 -7.06
C ASP A 247 -7.24 0.43 -6.56
N GLU A 248 -7.75 -0.50 -5.74
CA GLU A 248 -9.07 -0.41 -5.14
C GLU A 248 -9.14 0.69 -4.07
N ALA A 249 -8.15 0.79 -3.20
CA ALA A 249 -8.06 1.87 -2.21
C ALA A 249 -8.02 3.25 -2.88
N SER A 250 -7.31 3.37 -4.00
CA SER A 250 -7.29 4.58 -4.82
C SER A 250 -8.65 4.89 -5.45
N HIS A 251 -9.38 3.86 -5.89
CA HIS A 251 -10.74 4.00 -6.42
C HIS A 251 -11.70 4.50 -5.33
N ILE A 252 -11.71 3.89 -4.13
CA ILE A 252 -12.52 4.33 -2.99
C ILE A 252 -12.18 5.78 -2.61
N SER A 253 -10.90 6.12 -2.51
CA SER A 253 -10.45 7.49 -2.22
C SER A 253 -10.94 8.50 -3.26
N SER A 254 -11.01 8.09 -4.54
CA SER A 254 -11.55 8.95 -5.61
C SER A 254 -13.05 9.20 -5.43
N ILE A 255 -13.83 8.19 -5.03
CA ILE A 255 -15.26 8.33 -4.75
C ILE A 255 -15.49 9.23 -3.52
N ILE A 256 -14.69 9.06 -2.47
CA ILE A 256 -14.74 9.93 -1.28
C ILE A 256 -14.48 11.39 -1.70
N MET A 257 -13.45 11.63 -2.50
CA MET A 257 -13.14 12.97 -3.02
C MET A 257 -14.30 13.57 -3.82
N ASP A 258 -14.89 12.79 -4.74
CA ASP A 258 -16.01 13.27 -5.56
C ASP A 258 -17.26 13.59 -4.73
N ARG A 259 -17.54 12.79 -3.70
CA ARG A 259 -18.63 13.09 -2.76
C ARG A 259 -18.33 14.34 -1.93
N ALA A 260 -17.12 14.45 -1.38
CA ALA A 260 -16.70 15.63 -0.62
C ALA A 260 -16.78 16.92 -1.47
N ILE A 261 -16.40 16.86 -2.76
CA ILE A 261 -16.53 17.99 -3.69
C ILE A 261 -18.00 18.37 -3.89
N ARG A 262 -18.90 17.41 -4.10
CA ARG A 262 -20.36 17.70 -4.25
C ARG A 262 -20.95 18.35 -3.00
N GLU A 263 -20.52 17.91 -1.83
CA GLU A 263 -20.99 18.41 -0.54
C GLU A 263 -20.20 19.66 -0.07
N LYS A 264 -19.24 20.15 -0.86
CA LYS A 264 -18.38 21.31 -0.51
C LYS A 264 -17.58 21.15 0.78
N LYS A 265 -17.43 19.94 1.29
CA LYS A 265 -16.66 19.65 2.49
C LYS A 265 -15.18 20.03 2.31
N ASN A 266 -14.54 20.53 3.36
CA ASN A 266 -13.11 20.80 3.31
C ASN A 266 -12.31 19.50 3.11
N ILE A 267 -11.25 19.53 2.32
CA ILE A 267 -10.49 18.36 1.89
C ILE A 267 -9.00 18.55 2.17
N ILE A 268 -8.34 17.53 2.74
CA ILE A 268 -6.88 17.35 2.64
C ILE A 268 -6.63 16.27 1.59
N LEU A 269 -6.03 16.65 0.48
CA LEU A 269 -5.56 15.70 -0.52
C LEU A 269 -4.13 15.28 -0.15
N ASP A 270 -3.97 14.15 0.53
CA ASP A 270 -2.67 13.65 0.96
C ASP A 270 -2.10 12.64 -0.05
N GLY A 271 -0.84 12.83 -0.43
CA GLY A 271 -0.18 11.95 -1.37
C GLY A 271 1.29 12.28 -1.58
N THR A 272 1.95 11.47 -2.40
CA THR A 272 3.37 11.69 -2.72
C THR A 272 3.59 12.77 -3.78
N MET A 273 2.60 13.07 -4.62
CA MET A 273 2.72 13.92 -5.82
C MET A 273 3.67 13.36 -6.90
N SER A 274 4.09 12.10 -6.81
CA SER A 274 5.07 11.51 -7.73
C SER A 274 4.54 11.31 -9.16
N LYS A 275 3.22 11.20 -9.33
CA LYS A 275 2.57 11.03 -10.64
C LYS A 275 1.83 12.31 -11.05
N ARG A 276 2.44 13.12 -11.93
CA ARG A 276 1.92 14.40 -12.39
C ARG A 276 0.48 14.32 -12.91
N SER A 277 0.18 13.41 -13.84
CA SER A 277 -1.15 13.27 -14.44
C SER A 277 -2.26 12.98 -13.43
N SER A 278 -1.96 12.23 -12.37
CA SER A 278 -2.89 11.98 -11.28
C SER A 278 -3.19 13.25 -10.48
N MET A 279 -2.17 14.06 -10.23
CA MET A 279 -2.32 15.33 -9.51
C MET A 279 -3.10 16.34 -10.35
N ASP A 280 -2.79 16.48 -11.64
CA ASP A 280 -3.53 17.36 -12.55
C ASP A 280 -5.03 17.03 -12.59
N SER A 281 -5.36 15.74 -12.67
CA SER A 281 -6.75 15.28 -12.62
C SER A 281 -7.45 15.66 -11.31
N ARG A 282 -6.79 15.43 -10.16
CA ARG A 282 -7.36 15.72 -8.84
C ARG A 282 -7.50 17.23 -8.60
N VAL A 283 -6.47 18.01 -8.91
CA VAL A 283 -6.49 19.48 -8.80
C VAL A 283 -7.55 20.05 -9.74
N GLY A 284 -7.64 19.56 -10.97
CA GLY A 284 -8.67 19.97 -11.93
C GLY A 284 -10.09 19.75 -11.43
N ARG A 285 -10.34 18.62 -10.73
CA ARG A 285 -11.67 18.36 -10.12
C ARG A 285 -11.97 19.34 -8.99
N LEU A 286 -10.99 19.65 -8.13
CA LEU A 286 -11.15 20.63 -7.06
C LEU A 286 -11.43 22.03 -7.62
N LYS A 287 -10.66 22.47 -8.64
CA LYS A 287 -10.88 23.76 -9.32
C LYS A 287 -12.29 23.84 -9.96
N LYS A 288 -12.68 22.80 -10.69
CA LYS A 288 -14.05 22.72 -11.25
C LYS A 288 -15.13 22.73 -10.17
N GLY A 289 -14.84 22.15 -9.01
CA GLY A 289 -15.68 22.21 -7.83
C GLY A 289 -15.67 23.57 -7.12
N GLY A 290 -14.91 24.56 -7.58
CA GLY A 290 -14.82 25.91 -6.97
C GLY A 290 -14.13 25.92 -5.60
N TYR A 291 -13.11 25.09 -5.42
CA TYR A 291 -12.32 25.03 -4.19
C TYR A 291 -11.21 26.08 -4.20
N SER A 292 -10.97 26.71 -3.05
CA SER A 292 -9.73 27.42 -2.79
C SER A 292 -8.63 26.44 -2.44
N LEU A 293 -7.46 26.55 -3.10
CA LEU A 293 -6.38 25.57 -3.00
C LEU A 293 -5.18 26.16 -2.25
N ARG A 294 -4.62 25.39 -1.33
CA ARG A 294 -3.33 25.66 -0.68
C ARG A 294 -2.45 24.42 -0.82
N ALA A 295 -1.24 24.58 -1.36
CA ALA A 295 -0.26 23.50 -1.44
C ALA A 295 0.73 23.58 -0.27
N VAL A 296 0.97 22.43 0.37
CA VAL A 296 1.97 22.23 1.42
C VAL A 296 2.85 21.07 1.02
N PHE A 297 4.15 21.27 0.97
CA PHE A 297 5.10 20.25 0.57
C PHE A 297 6.14 20.01 1.65
N VAL A 298 6.40 18.76 1.96
CA VAL A 298 7.44 18.37 2.91
C VAL A 298 8.51 17.59 2.18
N ASP A 299 9.64 18.24 1.99
CA ASP A 299 10.78 17.71 1.26
C ASP A 299 11.74 16.99 2.19
N ILE A 300 12.14 15.79 1.77
CA ILE A 300 13.15 14.95 2.43
C ILE A 300 13.98 14.24 1.38
N THR A 301 15.14 13.71 1.76
CA THR A 301 15.95 12.86 0.91
C THR A 301 15.32 11.45 0.76
N PRO A 302 15.61 10.72 -0.34
CA PRO A 302 15.22 9.32 -0.50
C PRO A 302 15.71 8.42 0.65
N GLU A 303 16.91 8.67 1.16
CA GLU A 303 17.52 7.95 2.27
C GLU A 303 16.70 8.15 3.55
N THR A 304 16.34 9.39 3.87
CA THR A 304 15.48 9.72 5.03
C THR A 304 14.11 9.07 4.88
N SER A 305 13.52 9.11 3.68
CA SER A 305 12.25 8.45 3.36
C SER A 305 12.32 6.95 3.64
N THR A 306 13.34 6.28 3.10
CA THR A 306 13.57 4.84 3.28
C THR A 306 13.76 4.48 4.75
N LYS A 307 14.62 5.21 5.48
CA LYS A 307 14.87 4.99 6.92
C LYS A 307 13.58 5.11 7.74
N ARG A 308 12.77 6.13 7.48
CA ARG A 308 11.51 6.36 8.20
C ARG A 308 10.43 5.36 7.82
N ALA A 309 10.35 4.95 6.55
CA ALA A 309 9.45 3.89 6.10
C ALA A 309 9.78 2.55 6.75
N THR A 310 11.07 2.17 6.81
CA THR A 310 11.54 0.96 7.50
C THR A 310 11.23 1.01 9.00
N SER A 311 11.45 2.15 9.64
CA SER A 311 11.12 2.32 11.07
C SER A 311 9.60 2.20 11.33
N ARG A 312 8.76 2.74 10.43
CA ARG A 312 7.30 2.61 10.51
C ARG A 312 6.85 1.16 10.28
N TYR A 313 7.45 0.47 9.32
CA TYR A 313 7.20 -0.94 9.08
C TYR A 313 7.47 -1.77 10.34
N ARG A 314 8.65 -1.60 10.96
CA ARG A 314 9.03 -2.28 12.21
C ARG A 314 8.02 -2.01 13.34
N ARG A 315 7.68 -0.73 13.58
CA ARG A 315 6.70 -0.39 14.62
C ARG A 315 5.33 -1.02 14.37
N GLY A 316 4.89 -1.10 13.12
CA GLY A 316 3.64 -1.79 12.77
C GLY A 316 3.71 -3.29 13.06
N MET A 317 4.84 -3.93 12.77
CA MET A 317 5.07 -5.33 13.09
C MET A 317 5.16 -5.56 14.59
N ASP A 318 5.90 -4.72 15.33
CA ASP A 318 6.01 -4.82 16.78
C ASP A 318 4.63 -4.65 17.45
N LYS A 319 3.83 -3.69 16.99
CA LYS A 319 2.45 -3.52 17.47
C LYS A 319 1.61 -4.80 17.24
N TYR A 320 1.76 -5.41 16.09
CA TYR A 320 1.05 -6.63 15.73
C TYR A 320 1.49 -7.85 16.57
N THR A 321 2.79 -8.07 16.72
CA THR A 321 3.32 -9.26 17.41
C THR A 321 3.35 -9.11 18.93
N VAL A 322 3.71 -7.93 19.45
CA VAL A 322 3.87 -7.70 20.90
C VAL A 322 2.54 -7.37 21.56
N SER A 323 1.75 -6.46 20.95
CA SER A 323 0.49 -5.99 21.55
C SER A 323 -0.74 -6.74 21.06
N GLY A 324 -0.64 -7.51 19.98
CA GLY A 324 -1.77 -8.15 19.32
C GLY A 324 -2.72 -7.15 18.67
N GLU A 325 -2.22 -5.94 18.35
CA GLU A 325 -3.02 -4.85 17.80
C GLU A 325 -2.60 -4.45 16.39
N GLY A 326 -3.56 -3.90 15.63
CA GLY A 326 -3.33 -3.45 14.26
C GLY A 326 -3.23 -4.60 13.26
N ASN A 327 -2.75 -4.30 12.06
CA ASN A 327 -2.77 -5.21 10.92
C ASN A 327 -1.36 -5.52 10.36
N GLY A 328 -0.32 -5.29 11.18
CA GLY A 328 1.07 -5.45 10.78
C GLY A 328 1.71 -4.19 10.19
N GLY A 329 2.91 -4.33 9.65
CA GLY A 329 3.67 -3.25 9.07
C GLY A 329 3.45 -3.12 7.55
N ARG A 330 3.39 -1.90 7.04
CA ARG A 330 3.30 -1.66 5.60
C ARG A 330 4.68 -1.65 4.95
N ILE A 331 4.87 -2.50 3.95
CA ILE A 331 6.08 -2.50 3.12
C ILE A 331 5.99 -1.38 2.09
N LEU A 332 7.09 -0.63 1.93
CA LEU A 332 7.28 0.28 0.81
C LEU A 332 8.08 -0.48 -0.26
N PRO A 333 7.46 -0.87 -1.38
CA PRO A 333 8.17 -1.56 -2.44
C PRO A 333 9.33 -0.72 -3.00
N ALA A 334 10.46 -1.36 -3.32
CA ALA A 334 11.62 -0.68 -3.92
C ALA A 334 11.27 0.09 -5.20
N SER A 335 10.31 -0.41 -5.99
CA SER A 335 9.80 0.24 -7.19
C SER A 335 9.18 1.62 -6.94
N VAL A 336 8.63 1.86 -5.75
CA VAL A 336 8.05 3.17 -5.38
C VAL A 336 9.16 4.22 -5.22
N ASN A 337 10.29 3.85 -4.64
CA ASN A 337 11.43 4.75 -4.54
C ASN A 337 12.03 5.04 -5.93
N GLN A 338 12.15 4.03 -6.79
CA GLN A 338 12.64 4.20 -8.16
C GLN A 338 11.72 5.10 -9.00
N SER A 339 10.40 4.94 -8.89
CA SER A 339 9.42 5.78 -9.60
C SER A 339 9.40 7.23 -9.12
N ASN A 340 10.01 7.52 -7.98
CA ASN A 340 10.09 8.87 -7.43
C ASN A 340 11.45 9.56 -7.69
N THR A 341 12.30 8.98 -8.54
CA THR A 341 13.52 9.65 -9.01
C THR A 341 13.15 10.80 -9.94
N PRO A 342 13.64 12.05 -9.70
CA PRO A 342 13.36 13.19 -10.56
C PRO A 342 14.06 13.05 -11.91
N GLU A 343 13.60 13.77 -12.94
CA GLU A 343 14.33 13.91 -14.20
C GLU A 343 15.54 14.82 -14.03
N ASP A 344 15.34 15.95 -13.36
CA ASP A 344 16.41 16.86 -12.98
C ASP A 344 16.89 16.53 -11.55
N THR A 345 17.84 15.57 -11.46
CA THR A 345 18.46 15.16 -10.20
C THR A 345 19.39 16.22 -9.61
N THR A 346 19.73 17.24 -10.38
CA THR A 346 20.57 18.35 -9.91
C THR A 346 19.78 19.37 -9.11
N ARG A 347 18.51 19.59 -9.45
CA ARG A 347 17.63 20.56 -8.78
C ARG A 347 16.73 19.95 -7.73
N PHE A 348 16.22 18.74 -7.97
CA PHE A 348 15.19 18.15 -7.12
C PHE A 348 15.65 16.84 -6.49
N ARG A 349 15.22 16.62 -5.25
CA ARG A 349 15.51 15.39 -4.52
C ARG A 349 14.53 14.25 -4.86
N SER A 350 13.39 14.60 -5.44
CA SER A 350 12.35 13.64 -5.78
C SER A 350 11.50 14.13 -6.95
N ARG A 351 10.90 13.19 -7.68
CA ARG A 351 9.88 13.47 -8.70
C ARG A 351 8.70 14.27 -8.11
N SER A 352 8.39 14.05 -6.86
CA SER A 352 7.35 14.78 -6.13
C SER A 352 7.67 16.27 -6.03
N ALA A 353 8.92 16.62 -5.73
CA ALA A 353 9.39 18.00 -5.66
C ALA A 353 9.38 18.68 -7.04
N GLU A 354 9.87 17.96 -8.06
CA GLU A 354 9.88 18.41 -9.45
C GLU A 354 8.46 18.66 -9.98
N ASN A 355 7.52 17.73 -9.70
CA ASN A 355 6.12 17.88 -10.09
C ASN A 355 5.47 19.10 -9.40
N LEU A 356 5.74 19.33 -8.11
CA LEU A 356 5.23 20.52 -7.42
C LEU A 356 5.70 21.81 -8.10
N ALA A 357 7.01 21.91 -8.37
CA ALA A 357 7.60 23.08 -9.03
C ALA A 357 6.97 23.30 -10.43
N SER A 358 6.82 22.23 -11.20
CA SER A 358 6.17 22.26 -12.51
C SER A 358 4.70 22.68 -12.44
N MET A 359 3.93 22.17 -11.44
CA MET A 359 2.52 22.52 -11.26
C MET A 359 2.31 23.98 -10.85
N HIS A 360 3.26 24.55 -10.12
CA HIS A 360 3.20 25.98 -9.80
C HIS A 360 3.61 26.84 -11.01
N ALA A 361 4.66 26.45 -11.73
CA ALA A 361 5.15 27.16 -12.90
C ALA A 361 4.12 27.28 -14.04
N ASP A 362 3.29 26.25 -14.25
CA ASP A 362 2.26 26.24 -15.30
C ASP A 362 0.86 26.71 -14.82
N GLY A 363 0.74 27.17 -13.57
CA GLY A 363 -0.52 27.67 -13.01
C GLY A 363 -1.53 26.58 -12.60
N THR A 364 -1.15 25.28 -12.61
CA THR A 364 -1.99 24.23 -12.03
C THR A 364 -2.22 24.48 -10.54
N ILE A 365 -1.19 24.96 -9.83
CA ILE A 365 -1.27 25.50 -8.47
C ILE A 365 -0.93 26.99 -8.54
N GLU A 366 -1.93 27.85 -8.37
CA GLU A 366 -1.81 29.30 -8.55
C GLU A 366 -1.11 29.98 -7.37
N THR A 367 -1.39 29.52 -6.15
CA THR A 367 -0.79 30.06 -4.93
C THR A 367 0.60 29.48 -4.73
N GLU A 368 1.54 30.30 -4.26
CA GLU A 368 2.89 29.84 -3.92
C GLU A 368 2.82 28.70 -2.88
N PRO A 369 3.44 27.54 -3.16
CA PRO A 369 3.45 26.43 -2.23
C PRO A 369 4.23 26.74 -0.96
N VAL A 370 3.72 26.29 0.18
CA VAL A 370 4.44 26.33 1.46
C VAL A 370 5.32 25.09 1.54
N VAL A 371 6.63 25.28 1.64
CA VAL A 371 7.61 24.19 1.63
C VAL A 371 8.32 24.07 2.97
N PHE A 372 8.50 22.83 3.42
CA PHE A 372 9.32 22.48 4.59
C PHE A 372 10.39 21.47 4.19
N ASN A 373 11.60 21.64 4.72
CA ASN A 373 12.63 20.60 4.74
C ASN A 373 12.54 19.86 6.07
N ASN A 374 12.47 18.53 6.04
CA ASN A 374 12.36 17.67 7.22
C ASN A 374 13.38 16.52 7.23
N ASP A 375 14.58 16.74 6.71
CA ASP A 375 15.69 15.75 6.81
C ASP A 375 16.35 15.74 8.19
N GLY A 376 16.28 16.83 8.92
CA GLY A 376 16.87 16.97 10.26
C GLY A 376 15.94 16.52 11.39
N ASP A 377 16.24 16.99 12.59
CA ASP A 377 15.51 16.64 13.82
C ASP A 377 14.11 17.28 13.87
N ALA A 378 13.90 18.38 13.17
CA ALA A 378 12.61 19.08 13.09
C ALA A 378 12.37 19.68 11.70
N PRO A 379 11.10 19.75 11.26
CA PRO A 379 10.71 20.46 10.04
C PRO A 379 11.11 21.95 10.10
N ARG A 380 11.72 22.45 9.02
CA ARG A 380 12.10 23.86 8.86
C ARG A 380 11.43 24.43 7.62
N PRO A 381 10.77 25.58 7.69
CA PRO A 381 10.22 26.24 6.51
C PRO A 381 11.36 26.63 5.55
N VAL A 382 11.10 26.49 4.26
CA VAL A 382 12.04 26.84 3.18
C VAL A 382 11.33 27.84 2.27
N PRO A 383 11.92 29.02 1.99
CA PRO A 383 11.38 29.90 0.97
C PRO A 383 11.23 29.17 -0.36
N TYR A 384 10.14 29.41 -1.07
CA TYR A 384 9.88 28.71 -2.32
C TYR A 384 10.96 28.98 -3.38
N SER A 385 11.50 30.20 -3.43
CA SER A 385 12.66 30.60 -4.25
C SER A 385 13.87 29.67 -4.02
N ASP A 386 14.17 29.39 -2.75
CA ASP A 386 15.31 28.55 -2.37
C ASP A 386 15.03 27.07 -2.68
N PHE A 387 13.76 26.65 -2.60
CA PHE A 387 13.35 25.30 -2.97
C PHE A 387 13.55 25.01 -4.46
N ILE A 388 13.26 25.97 -5.34
CA ILE A 388 13.43 25.83 -6.79
C ILE A 388 14.83 26.23 -7.29
N GLY A 389 15.60 26.98 -6.50
CA GLY A 389 16.95 27.50 -6.82
C GLY A 389 18.12 26.71 -6.25
N ARG A 390 17.91 25.50 -5.72
CA ARG A 390 18.91 24.73 -4.94
C ARG A 390 20.28 24.49 -5.58
N LEU A 391 20.43 24.65 -6.88
CA LEU A 391 21.74 24.53 -7.54
C LEU A 391 22.72 25.65 -7.17
N GLU A 392 22.25 26.84 -6.87
CA GLU A 392 23.13 27.95 -6.53
C GLU A 392 23.71 27.85 -5.11
N ILE A 393 23.05 27.09 -4.22
CA ILE A 393 23.42 26.99 -2.79
C ILE A 393 24.39 25.82 -2.52
N SER A 394 24.35 24.73 -3.29
CA SER A 394 25.23 23.58 -3.05
C SER A 394 26.70 23.89 -3.36
N ASP A 395 26.98 24.79 -4.28
CA ASP A 395 28.35 25.22 -4.62
C ASP A 395 28.98 26.14 -3.55
N HIS A 396 28.16 26.79 -2.71
CA HIS A 396 28.65 27.62 -1.64
C HIS A 396 29.03 26.89 -0.36
N TYR A 397 28.41 25.73 -0.08
CA TYR A 397 28.68 24.93 1.14
C TYR A 397 29.86 23.96 1.01
N HIS A 398 30.35 23.71 -0.20
CA HIS A 398 31.55 22.89 -0.42
C HIS A 398 32.83 23.71 -0.57
N ARG A 399 32.79 25.05 -0.43
CA ARG A 399 33.94 25.94 -0.54
C ARG A 399 34.28 26.72 0.76
N GLN A 400 33.71 26.30 1.92
CA GLN A 400 34.16 26.83 3.21
C GLN A 400 34.68 25.68 4.10
#